data_d73ae0b63c9ee775b9619efc26ed41dd
#
_entry.id   d73ae0b63c9ee775b9619efc26ed41dd
#
_cell.length_a   1.000
_cell.length_b   1.000
_cell.length_c   1.000
_cell.angle_alpha   90.00
_cell.angle_beta   90.00
_cell.angle_gamma   90.00
#
_symmetry.space_group_name_H-M   'P 1'
#
loop_
_entity.id
_entity.type
_entity.pdbx_description
1 polymer ?
#
loop_
_entity_poly.entity_id
_entity_poly.type
_entity_poly.pdbx_seq_one_letter_code
_entity_poly.pdbx_strand_id
1 'polypeptide(L)'
;DNSMNTDTIMVASINTSNGDTSIFQIPRNTAKMPFPADSPLHQDFPDGFVGKDGDGSNPDYMANEIWSTVSTHHVDRMGETDYPGADALKLATGEALGLKIDYFVMLDIDGLQKLIDALGGVTVNVNERLPIAGNTEGKKPDGYLKVGPDQHLDGYHAMWYARSRSESTDYDRMGRQSCLMKAVLDQASPQTVLTRFESIADASGQMVV
;
A
#
# COMPACT_ATOMS: atom_id res chain seq x y z
N ASP A 1 10.83 15.99 4.52
CA ASP A 1 11.74 14.94 4.03
C ASP A 1 11.02 14.13 2.97
N ASN A 2 11.41 14.31 1.68
CA ASN A 2 10.75 13.67 0.54
C ASN A 2 11.24 12.22 0.31
N SER A 3 12.04 11.67 1.19
CA SER A 3 12.56 10.30 1.11
C SER A 3 11.54 9.28 1.63
N MET A 4 10.39 9.21 0.99
CA MET A 4 9.33 8.28 1.37
C MET A 4 9.29 7.11 0.40
N ASN A 5 9.59 5.91 0.91
CA ASN A 5 9.50 4.67 0.16
C ASN A 5 8.14 4.01 0.36
N THR A 6 7.51 3.62 -0.73
CA THR A 6 6.21 2.94 -0.69
C THR A 6 6.40 1.43 -0.52
N ASP A 7 6.36 0.93 0.70
CA ASP A 7 6.56 -0.50 1.00
C ASP A 7 5.43 -1.40 0.51
N THR A 8 4.24 -0.85 0.30
CA THR A 8 3.05 -1.56 -0.16
C THR A 8 2.33 -0.74 -1.21
N ILE A 9 2.22 -1.28 -2.42
CA ILE A 9 1.53 -0.67 -3.56
C ILE A 9 0.35 -1.56 -3.91
N MET A 10 -0.86 -1.04 -3.74
CA MET A 10 -2.11 -1.74 -4.02
C MET A 10 -3.04 -0.90 -4.89
N VAL A 11 -3.76 -1.56 -5.78
CA VAL A 11 -4.88 -0.98 -6.53
C VAL A 11 -6.15 -1.69 -6.16
N ALA A 12 -7.15 -0.94 -5.73
CA ALA A 12 -8.50 -1.43 -5.55
C ALA A 12 -9.37 -0.92 -6.70
N SER A 13 -9.91 -1.85 -7.48
CA SER A 13 -10.90 -1.56 -8.52
C SER A 13 -12.28 -1.86 -7.96
N ILE A 14 -13.13 -0.85 -7.89
CA ILE A 14 -14.47 -0.96 -7.29
C ILE A 14 -15.52 -0.79 -8.39
N ASN A 15 -16.35 -1.80 -8.57
CA ASN A 15 -17.52 -1.71 -9.44
C ASN A 15 -18.59 -0.87 -8.73
N THR A 16 -18.80 0.35 -9.21
CA THR A 16 -19.75 1.30 -8.58
C THR A 16 -21.21 0.88 -8.67
N SER A 17 -21.55 -0.12 -9.52
CA SER A 17 -22.92 -0.59 -9.69
C SER A 17 -23.34 -1.62 -8.65
N ASN A 18 -22.40 -2.46 -8.19
CA ASN A 18 -22.68 -3.56 -7.27
C ASN A 18 -21.75 -3.62 -6.04
N GLY A 19 -20.70 -2.81 -6.01
CA GLY A 19 -19.73 -2.77 -4.91
C GLY A 19 -18.64 -3.85 -4.99
N ASP A 20 -18.64 -4.70 -6.03
CA ASP A 20 -17.59 -5.72 -6.18
C ASP A 20 -16.21 -5.07 -6.26
N THR A 21 -15.30 -5.58 -5.47
CA THR A 21 -13.94 -5.04 -5.36
C THR A 21 -12.91 -6.09 -5.75
N SER A 22 -12.00 -5.69 -6.63
CA SER A 22 -10.80 -6.45 -6.98
C SER A 22 -9.56 -5.72 -6.49
N ILE A 23 -8.63 -6.46 -5.86
CA ILE A 23 -7.38 -5.90 -5.34
C ILE A 23 -6.21 -6.47 -6.14
N PHE A 24 -5.37 -5.58 -6.66
CA PHE A 24 -4.11 -5.89 -7.32
C PHE A 24 -2.98 -5.34 -6.46
N GLN A 25 -1.97 -6.16 -6.20
CA GLN A 25 -0.79 -5.73 -5.47
C GLN A 25 0.43 -5.81 -6.37
N ILE A 26 1.19 -4.72 -6.43
CA ILE A 26 2.47 -4.65 -7.13
C ILE A 26 3.57 -4.87 -6.11
N PRO A 27 4.47 -5.86 -6.32
CA PRO A 27 5.62 -6.04 -5.46
C PRO A 27 6.47 -4.77 -5.44
N ARG A 28 6.86 -4.29 -4.27
CA ARG A 28 7.64 -3.05 -4.12
C ARG A 28 8.96 -3.06 -4.89
N ASN A 29 9.52 -4.25 -5.11
CA ASN A 29 10.76 -4.48 -5.85
C ASN A 29 10.55 -4.80 -7.33
N THR A 30 9.37 -4.45 -7.89
CA THR A 30 9.14 -4.57 -9.33
C THR A 30 10.06 -3.60 -10.07
N ALA A 31 10.87 -4.16 -10.95
CA ALA A 31 11.77 -3.39 -11.80
C ALA A 31 11.09 -2.90 -13.08
N LYS A 32 11.64 -1.85 -13.68
CA LYS A 32 11.21 -1.34 -14.99
C LYS A 32 9.71 -1.04 -15.07
N MET A 33 9.16 -0.44 -14.01
CA MET A 33 7.76 0.01 -14.03
C MET A 33 7.54 0.96 -15.22
N PRO A 34 6.57 0.66 -16.12
CA PRO A 34 6.36 1.43 -17.32
C PRO A 34 5.71 2.78 -17.02
N PHE A 35 5.97 3.76 -17.89
CA PHE A 35 5.20 5.00 -17.93
C PHE A 35 4.46 5.11 -19.26
N PRO A 36 3.24 5.67 -19.32
CA PRO A 36 2.51 5.89 -20.54
C PRO A 36 3.34 6.67 -21.56
N ALA A 37 3.27 6.30 -22.84
CA ALA A 37 4.09 6.89 -23.91
C ALA A 37 3.87 8.41 -24.09
N ASP A 38 2.70 8.92 -23.70
CA ASP A 38 2.35 10.34 -23.71
C ASP A 38 2.71 11.06 -22.38
N SER A 39 3.20 10.33 -21.39
CA SER A 39 3.64 10.89 -20.12
C SER A 39 4.98 11.63 -20.25
N PRO A 40 5.16 12.79 -19.62
CA PRO A 40 6.45 13.45 -19.53
C PRO A 40 7.56 12.58 -18.93
N LEU A 41 7.21 11.68 -18.01
CA LEU A 41 8.16 10.74 -17.40
C LEU A 41 8.68 9.68 -18.38
N HIS A 42 7.91 9.34 -19.42
CA HIS A 42 8.39 8.42 -20.46
C HIS A 42 9.61 8.95 -21.23
N GLN A 43 9.76 10.27 -21.33
CA GLN A 43 10.94 10.88 -21.95
C GLN A 43 12.22 10.64 -21.13
N ASP A 44 12.09 10.62 -19.80
CA ASP A 44 13.20 10.37 -18.89
C ASP A 44 13.44 8.85 -18.68
N PHE A 45 12.40 8.05 -18.81
CA PHE A 45 12.40 6.60 -18.58
C PHE A 45 11.72 5.83 -19.73
N PRO A 46 12.29 5.88 -20.96
CA PRO A 46 11.66 5.26 -22.13
C PRO A 46 11.58 3.72 -22.06
N ASP A 47 12.48 3.10 -21.32
CA ASP A 47 12.54 1.64 -21.09
C ASP A 47 11.87 1.22 -19.75
N GLY A 48 11.02 2.09 -19.19
CA GLY A 48 10.46 1.98 -17.84
C GLY A 48 11.37 2.59 -16.78
N PHE A 49 10.90 2.61 -15.54
CA PHE A 49 11.63 3.18 -14.41
C PHE A 49 12.91 2.38 -14.13
N VAL A 50 14.02 2.85 -14.69
CA VAL A 50 15.35 2.20 -14.63
C VAL A 50 16.44 3.26 -14.74
N GLY A 51 17.59 2.98 -14.14
CA GLY A 51 18.76 3.87 -14.25
C GLY A 51 19.32 3.92 -15.68
N LYS A 52 20.21 4.88 -15.94
CA LYS A 52 20.82 5.11 -17.27
C LYS A 52 21.62 3.92 -17.79
N ASP A 53 22.03 3.03 -16.93
CA ASP A 53 22.72 1.77 -17.25
C ASP A 53 21.75 0.68 -17.75
N GLY A 54 20.43 0.90 -17.62
CA GLY A 54 19.40 -0.06 -17.99
C GLY A 54 19.32 -1.29 -17.07
N ASP A 55 20.07 -1.29 -15.94
CA ASP A 55 20.07 -2.39 -14.99
C ASP A 55 18.78 -2.43 -14.15
N GLY A 56 17.91 -3.37 -14.47
CA GLY A 56 16.67 -3.59 -13.72
C GLY A 56 16.87 -4.20 -12.34
N SER A 57 18.09 -4.57 -11.94
CA SER A 57 18.38 -5.07 -10.60
C SER A 57 18.76 -3.97 -9.60
N ASN A 58 18.95 -2.73 -10.07
CA ASN A 58 19.30 -1.60 -9.22
C ASN A 58 18.12 -1.25 -8.27
N PRO A 59 18.31 -1.38 -6.95
CA PRO A 59 17.25 -1.12 -5.98
C PRO A 59 16.73 0.32 -5.98
N ASP A 60 17.55 1.29 -6.42
CA ASP A 60 17.17 2.71 -6.50
C ASP A 60 16.13 2.98 -7.60
N TYR A 61 15.86 2.00 -8.46
CA TYR A 61 14.92 2.08 -9.58
C TYR A 61 13.85 0.98 -9.51
N MET A 62 13.43 0.60 -8.33
CA MET A 62 12.30 -0.30 -8.12
C MET A 62 11.01 0.49 -7.87
N ALA A 63 9.87 -0.16 -7.95
CA ALA A 63 8.55 0.48 -7.83
C ALA A 63 8.39 1.32 -6.55
N ASN A 64 8.97 0.90 -5.44
CA ASN A 64 8.93 1.63 -4.18
C ASN A 64 9.67 2.98 -4.21
N GLU A 65 10.61 3.16 -5.14
CA GLU A 65 11.44 4.38 -5.25
C GLU A 65 10.83 5.43 -6.20
N ILE A 66 9.77 5.09 -6.96
CA ILE A 66 9.12 6.03 -7.90
C ILE A 66 8.67 7.28 -7.17
N TRP A 67 8.01 7.12 -6.01
CA TRP A 67 7.54 8.26 -5.22
C TRP A 67 8.67 9.22 -4.87
N SER A 68 9.71 8.73 -4.20
CA SER A 68 10.81 9.57 -3.72
C SER A 68 11.62 10.18 -4.86
N THR A 69 11.91 9.39 -5.90
CA THR A 69 12.68 9.85 -7.06
C THR A 69 11.96 10.96 -7.80
N VAL A 70 10.66 10.82 -8.08
CA VAL A 70 9.90 11.84 -8.80
C VAL A 70 9.68 13.07 -7.92
N SER A 71 9.34 12.90 -6.65
CA SER A 71 9.17 14.02 -5.72
C SER A 71 10.45 14.83 -5.47
N THR A 72 11.62 14.24 -5.73
CA THR A 72 12.91 14.90 -5.48
C THR A 72 13.56 15.41 -6.77
N HIS A 73 13.50 14.65 -7.85
CA HIS A 73 14.32 14.87 -9.03
C HIS A 73 13.54 15.17 -10.32
N HIS A 74 12.22 14.92 -10.36
CA HIS A 74 11.39 15.06 -11.57
C HIS A 74 10.07 15.81 -11.32
N VAL A 75 10.02 16.66 -10.30
CA VAL A 75 8.82 17.45 -9.95
C VAL A 75 8.35 18.30 -11.14
N ASP A 76 9.28 18.89 -11.86
CA ASP A 76 9.03 19.70 -13.05
C ASP A 76 8.32 18.94 -14.19
N ARG A 77 8.42 17.61 -14.19
CA ARG A 77 7.74 16.74 -15.17
C ARG A 77 6.27 16.53 -14.90
N MET A 78 5.83 16.73 -13.64
CA MET A 78 4.46 16.38 -13.22
C MET A 78 3.46 17.53 -13.35
N GLY A 79 3.94 18.73 -13.74
CA GLY A 79 3.07 19.92 -13.81
C GLY A 79 2.67 20.43 -12.42
N GLU A 80 1.53 21.13 -12.36
CA GLU A 80 1.00 21.66 -11.10
C GLU A 80 0.28 20.53 -10.35
N THR A 81 0.90 20.00 -9.32
CA THR A 81 0.35 19.00 -8.41
C THR A 81 0.98 19.12 -7.03
N ASP A 82 0.18 18.87 -5.99
CA ASP A 82 0.67 18.82 -4.61
C ASP A 82 1.41 17.50 -4.30
N TYR A 83 1.20 16.47 -5.12
CA TYR A 83 1.69 15.11 -4.87
C TYR A 83 2.35 14.47 -6.11
N PRO A 84 3.47 15.02 -6.60
CA PRO A 84 4.11 14.55 -7.84
C PRO A 84 4.52 13.06 -7.79
N GLY A 85 4.96 12.59 -6.63
CA GLY A 85 5.30 11.18 -6.44
C GLY A 85 4.09 10.24 -6.52
N ALA A 86 2.93 10.67 -5.98
CA ALA A 86 1.69 9.91 -6.09
C ALA A 86 1.21 9.82 -7.53
N ASP A 87 1.22 10.94 -8.24
CA ASP A 87 0.79 10.97 -9.64
C ASP A 87 1.70 10.14 -10.54
N ALA A 88 3.01 10.18 -10.30
CA ALA A 88 3.94 9.30 -11.00
C ALA A 88 3.67 7.82 -10.72
N LEU A 89 3.42 7.46 -9.48
CA LEU A 89 3.10 6.10 -9.10
C LEU A 89 1.75 5.63 -9.68
N LYS A 90 0.75 6.53 -9.75
CA LYS A 90 -0.53 6.27 -10.45
C LYS A 90 -0.31 5.99 -11.93
N LEU A 91 0.52 6.81 -12.61
CA LEU A 91 0.84 6.62 -14.02
C LEU A 91 1.52 5.26 -14.26
N ALA A 92 2.58 4.97 -13.51
CA ALA A 92 3.32 3.72 -13.67
C ALA A 92 2.47 2.48 -13.36
N THR A 93 1.68 2.53 -12.29
CA THR A 93 0.79 1.45 -11.87
C THR A 93 -0.35 1.26 -12.86
N GLY A 94 -0.94 2.35 -13.33
CA GLY A 94 -2.01 2.33 -14.32
C GLY A 94 -1.55 1.74 -15.64
N GLU A 95 -0.37 2.13 -16.13
CA GLU A 95 0.22 1.58 -17.36
C GLU A 95 0.52 0.09 -17.20
N ALA A 96 1.10 -0.32 -16.07
CA ALA A 96 1.43 -1.72 -15.82
C ALA A 96 0.18 -2.63 -15.76
N LEU A 97 -0.95 -2.12 -15.31
CA LEU A 97 -2.20 -2.87 -15.16
C LEU A 97 -3.20 -2.65 -16.32
N GLY A 98 -2.92 -1.72 -17.22
CA GLY A 98 -3.87 -1.30 -18.26
C GLY A 98 -5.13 -0.62 -17.68
N LEU A 99 -5.00 0.08 -16.57
CA LEU A 99 -6.08 0.73 -15.84
C LEU A 99 -5.83 2.23 -15.69
N LYS A 100 -6.91 3.03 -15.68
CA LYS A 100 -6.83 4.40 -15.22
C LYS A 100 -7.00 4.43 -13.71
N ILE A 101 -6.04 5.03 -13.01
CA ILE A 101 -6.11 5.22 -11.56
C ILE A 101 -6.65 6.63 -11.28
N ASP A 102 -7.86 6.70 -10.74
CA ASP A 102 -8.53 7.99 -10.51
C ASP A 102 -8.10 8.65 -9.20
N TYR A 103 -7.96 7.88 -8.12
CA TYR A 103 -7.65 8.36 -6.78
C TYR A 103 -6.46 7.63 -6.19
N PHE A 104 -5.84 8.22 -5.19
CA PHE A 104 -4.88 7.53 -4.33
C PHE A 104 -5.19 7.79 -2.86
N VAL A 105 -4.80 6.87 -2.02
CA VAL A 105 -4.81 7.01 -0.57
C VAL A 105 -3.45 6.57 -0.08
N MET A 106 -2.79 7.43 0.68
CA MET A 106 -1.54 7.12 1.32
C MET A 106 -1.76 7.00 2.82
N LEU A 107 -1.31 5.87 3.38
CA LEU A 107 -1.38 5.59 4.80
C LEU A 107 0.01 5.26 5.30
N ASP A 108 0.44 5.93 6.34
CA ASP A 108 1.52 5.43 7.18
C ASP A 108 1.01 4.35 8.15
N ILE A 109 1.92 3.77 8.92
CA ILE A 109 1.59 2.69 9.85
C ILE A 109 0.59 3.16 10.92
N ASP A 110 0.74 4.37 11.41
CA ASP A 110 -0.14 4.93 12.45
C ASP A 110 -1.53 5.25 11.89
N GLY A 111 -1.60 5.78 10.68
CA GLY A 111 -2.85 6.04 9.96
C GLY A 111 -3.63 4.75 9.69
N LEU A 112 -2.94 3.67 9.27
CA LEU A 112 -3.57 2.36 9.10
C LEU A 112 -4.15 1.82 10.40
N GLN A 113 -3.40 1.89 11.51
CA GLN A 113 -3.88 1.45 12.83
C GLN A 113 -5.13 2.23 13.25
N LYS A 114 -5.08 3.56 13.16
CA LYS A 114 -6.20 4.43 13.53
C LYS A 114 -7.44 4.20 12.66
N LEU A 115 -7.26 3.99 11.35
CA LEU A 115 -8.36 3.65 10.45
C LEU A 115 -9.03 2.35 10.87
N ILE A 116 -8.25 1.31 11.14
CA ILE A 116 -8.77 0.01 11.57
C ILE A 116 -9.49 0.14 12.92
N ASP A 117 -8.93 0.86 13.87
CA ASP A 117 -9.57 1.10 15.18
C ASP A 117 -10.87 1.92 15.03
N ALA A 118 -10.89 2.93 14.16
CA ALA A 118 -12.08 3.72 13.83
C ALA A 118 -13.19 2.86 13.22
N LEU A 119 -12.83 1.87 12.40
CA LEU A 119 -13.76 0.87 11.87
C LEU A 119 -14.22 -0.16 12.93
N GLY A 120 -13.59 -0.18 14.10
CA GLY A 120 -13.87 -1.11 15.20
C GLY A 120 -13.12 -2.43 15.10
N GLY A 121 -11.98 -2.42 14.45
CA GLY A 121 -11.17 -3.60 14.20
C GLY A 121 -11.51 -4.25 12.86
N VAL A 122 -10.79 -5.32 12.50
CA VAL A 122 -11.03 -6.13 11.32
C VAL A 122 -11.04 -7.61 11.66
N THR A 123 -11.79 -8.39 10.90
CA THR A 123 -11.86 -9.85 11.08
C THR A 123 -11.13 -10.52 9.92
N VAL A 124 -10.13 -11.34 10.23
CA VAL A 124 -9.30 -12.07 9.26
C VAL A 124 -9.01 -13.49 9.73
N ASN A 125 -8.66 -14.37 8.80
CA ASN A 125 -8.13 -15.68 9.13
C ASN A 125 -6.62 -15.60 9.40
N VAL A 126 -6.18 -16.04 10.55
CA VAL A 126 -4.76 -16.15 10.92
C VAL A 126 -4.33 -17.61 10.75
N ASN A 127 -3.68 -17.90 9.63
CA ASN A 127 -3.37 -19.27 9.23
C ASN A 127 -2.06 -19.80 9.84
N GLU A 128 -1.22 -18.91 10.36
CA GLU A 128 0.08 -19.23 10.92
C GLU A 128 0.40 -18.41 12.14
N ARG A 129 1.37 -18.86 12.94
CA ARG A 129 1.81 -18.15 14.14
C ARG A 129 2.64 -16.92 13.78
N LEU A 130 2.07 -15.74 13.89
CA LEU A 130 2.71 -14.47 13.56
C LEU A 130 3.18 -13.76 14.82
N PRO A 131 4.47 -13.38 14.94
CA PRO A 131 4.98 -12.66 16.10
C PRO A 131 4.45 -11.21 16.12
N ILE A 132 4.15 -10.76 17.34
CA ILE A 132 3.82 -9.37 17.66
C ILE A 132 5.09 -8.74 18.20
N ALA A 133 5.54 -7.64 17.59
CA ALA A 133 6.82 -7.00 17.89
C ALA A 133 8.02 -7.99 17.86
N GLY A 134 9.23 -7.51 18.06
CA GLY A 134 10.41 -8.36 17.99
C GLY A 134 10.75 -8.83 16.57
N ASN A 135 11.71 -9.71 16.47
CA ASN A 135 12.25 -10.33 15.26
C ASN A 135 13.09 -9.46 14.32
N THR A 136 13.44 -8.25 14.72
CA THR A 136 14.60 -7.54 14.18
C THR A 136 15.69 -7.55 15.24
N GLU A 137 16.89 -8.04 14.90
CA GLU A 137 18.09 -7.99 15.75
C GLU A 137 18.02 -8.80 17.06
N GLY A 138 17.39 -9.99 17.05
CA GLY A 138 17.44 -10.90 18.21
C GLY A 138 16.52 -10.52 19.37
N LYS A 139 15.63 -9.57 19.20
CA LYS A 139 14.58 -9.26 20.20
C LYS A 139 13.50 -10.34 20.19
N LYS A 140 13.16 -10.84 21.34
CA LYS A 140 12.02 -11.76 21.48
C LYS A 140 10.72 -11.03 21.16
N PRO A 141 9.75 -11.70 20.48
CA PRO A 141 8.41 -11.15 20.30
C PRO A 141 7.72 -10.89 21.64
N ASP A 142 6.91 -9.85 21.71
CA ASP A 142 6.07 -9.55 22.87
C ASP A 142 4.91 -10.54 23.01
N GLY A 143 4.54 -11.19 21.89
CA GLY A 143 3.50 -12.20 21.83
C GLY A 143 3.33 -12.75 20.43
N TYR A 144 2.22 -13.40 20.20
CA TYR A 144 1.87 -13.96 18.89
C TYR A 144 0.38 -13.79 18.65
N LEU A 145 0.01 -13.55 17.38
CA LEU A 145 -1.38 -13.57 16.97
C LEU A 145 -1.95 -14.97 17.14
N LYS A 146 -3.19 -15.05 17.60
CA LYS A 146 -3.90 -16.31 17.79
C LYS A 146 -4.23 -16.91 16.42
N VAL A 147 -3.77 -18.13 16.16
CA VAL A 147 -4.10 -18.87 14.94
C VAL A 147 -5.55 -19.33 14.96
N GLY A 148 -6.23 -19.18 13.84
CA GLY A 148 -7.60 -19.61 13.66
C GLY A 148 -8.38 -18.77 12.65
N PRO A 149 -9.58 -19.23 12.28
CA PRO A 149 -10.51 -18.44 11.49
C PRO A 149 -11.09 -17.29 12.33
N ASP A 150 -11.62 -16.30 11.62
CA ASP A 150 -12.42 -15.18 12.15
C ASP A 150 -11.78 -14.48 13.38
N GLN A 151 -10.47 -14.27 13.33
CA GLN A 151 -9.78 -13.53 14.37
C GLN A 151 -10.06 -12.04 14.24
N HIS A 152 -10.67 -11.46 15.27
CA HIS A 152 -10.90 -10.01 15.32
C HIS A 152 -9.65 -9.31 15.84
N LEU A 153 -9.11 -8.40 15.03
CA LEU A 153 -7.88 -7.66 15.29
C LEU A 153 -8.18 -6.17 15.39
N ASP A 154 -7.66 -5.51 16.43
CA ASP A 154 -7.54 -4.06 16.48
C ASP A 154 -6.43 -3.55 15.54
N GLY A 155 -6.26 -2.24 15.43
CA GLY A 155 -5.28 -1.64 14.53
C GLY A 155 -3.85 -2.11 14.80
N TYR A 156 -3.46 -2.25 16.08
CA TYR A 156 -2.12 -2.72 16.45
C TYR A 156 -1.87 -4.16 16.01
N HIS A 157 -2.79 -5.07 16.29
CA HIS A 157 -2.67 -6.48 15.91
C HIS A 157 -2.78 -6.67 14.39
N ALA A 158 -3.64 -5.91 13.72
CA ALA A 158 -3.77 -5.91 12.26
C ALA A 158 -2.49 -5.42 11.56
N MET A 159 -1.83 -4.42 12.11
CA MET A 159 -0.52 -3.97 11.63
C MET A 159 0.52 -5.09 11.70
N TRP A 160 0.59 -5.82 12.83
CA TRP A 160 1.51 -6.95 12.96
C TRP A 160 1.14 -8.13 12.05
N TYR A 161 -0.15 -8.37 11.81
CA TYR A 161 -0.62 -9.35 10.82
C TYR A 161 -0.08 -9.04 9.42
N ALA A 162 -0.14 -7.79 9.00
CA ALA A 162 0.33 -7.35 7.69
C ALA A 162 1.87 -7.27 7.55
N ARG A 163 2.56 -6.96 8.66
CA ARG A 163 4.00 -6.65 8.66
C ARG A 163 4.90 -7.82 9.03
N SER A 164 4.41 -8.78 9.81
CA SER A 164 5.22 -9.87 10.35
C SER A 164 5.89 -10.69 9.23
N ARG A 165 7.17 -11.05 9.45
CA ARG A 165 8.00 -11.82 8.51
C ARG A 165 8.48 -13.14 9.12
N SER A 166 7.72 -13.75 10.01
CA SER A 166 8.07 -15.02 10.64
C SER A 166 8.15 -16.13 9.59
N GLU A 167 9.34 -16.62 9.30
CA GLU A 167 9.63 -17.80 8.44
C GLU A 167 8.90 -17.85 7.08
N SER A 168 8.20 -16.76 6.71
CA SER A 168 7.37 -16.65 5.51
C SER A 168 8.06 -15.83 4.42
N THR A 169 7.69 -16.08 3.18
CA THR A 169 8.19 -15.36 2.01
C THR A 169 7.58 -13.96 1.93
N ASP A 170 8.15 -13.09 1.09
CA ASP A 170 7.54 -11.79 0.77
C ASP A 170 6.15 -11.96 0.14
N TYR A 171 5.91 -13.04 -0.60
CA TYR A 171 4.60 -13.35 -1.19
C TYR A 171 3.54 -13.66 -0.11
N ASP A 172 3.91 -14.38 0.95
CA ASP A 172 2.98 -14.66 2.05
C ASP A 172 2.59 -13.36 2.77
N ARG A 173 3.56 -12.45 2.96
CA ARG A 173 3.29 -11.11 3.49
C ARG A 173 2.35 -10.33 2.60
N MET A 174 2.58 -10.30 1.29
CA MET A 174 1.70 -9.66 0.32
C MET A 174 0.28 -10.26 0.37
N GLY A 175 0.18 -11.57 0.47
CA GLY A 175 -1.11 -12.25 0.65
C GLY A 175 -1.85 -11.79 1.90
N ARG A 176 -1.16 -11.67 3.04
CA ARG A 176 -1.75 -11.14 4.28
C ARG A 176 -2.18 -9.68 4.15
N GLN A 177 -1.37 -8.84 3.50
CA GLN A 177 -1.72 -7.44 3.23
C GLN A 177 -2.97 -7.33 2.37
N SER A 178 -3.09 -8.14 1.32
CA SER A 178 -4.29 -8.19 0.47
C SER A 178 -5.52 -8.66 1.25
N CYS A 179 -5.38 -9.69 2.09
CA CYS A 179 -6.46 -10.16 2.97
C CYS A 179 -6.91 -9.08 3.95
N LEU A 180 -5.96 -8.37 4.56
CA LEU A 180 -6.27 -7.26 5.47
C LEU A 180 -7.01 -6.14 4.75
N MET A 181 -6.51 -5.71 3.59
CA MET A 181 -7.15 -4.64 2.82
C MET A 181 -8.56 -5.02 2.39
N LYS A 182 -8.75 -6.27 1.95
CA LYS A 182 -10.10 -6.77 1.63
C LYS A 182 -11.02 -6.71 2.84
N ALA A 183 -10.56 -7.15 4.02
CA ALA A 183 -11.34 -7.08 5.26
C ALA A 183 -11.69 -5.65 5.65
N VAL A 184 -10.76 -4.70 5.48
CA VAL A 184 -11.02 -3.26 5.69
C VAL A 184 -12.11 -2.76 4.75
N LEU A 185 -12.02 -3.07 3.46
CA LEU A 185 -13.01 -2.63 2.46
C LEU A 185 -14.38 -3.26 2.68
N ASP A 186 -14.44 -4.55 2.99
CA ASP A 186 -15.69 -5.25 3.29
C ASP A 186 -16.37 -4.67 4.55
N GLN A 187 -15.58 -4.22 5.53
CA GLN A 187 -16.07 -3.66 6.78
C GLN A 187 -16.43 -2.17 6.68
N ALA A 188 -15.83 -1.44 5.75
CA ALA A 188 -16.14 -0.06 5.43
C ALA A 188 -17.47 0.07 4.65
N SER A 189 -18.49 -0.69 5.04
CA SER A 189 -19.83 -0.58 4.47
C SER A 189 -20.43 0.80 4.72
N PRO A 190 -21.34 1.29 3.87
CA PRO A 190 -21.99 2.60 4.07
C PRO A 190 -22.58 2.77 5.47
N GLN A 191 -23.14 1.72 6.04
CA GLN A 191 -23.70 1.73 7.38
C GLN A 191 -22.63 1.90 8.47
N THR A 192 -21.50 1.19 8.34
CA THR A 192 -20.35 1.32 9.26
C THR A 192 -19.77 2.72 9.19
N VAL A 193 -19.56 3.23 7.97
CA VAL A 193 -19.05 4.60 7.76
C VAL A 193 -19.97 5.65 8.39
N LEU A 194 -21.29 5.55 8.21
CA LEU A 194 -22.25 6.46 8.82
C LEU A 194 -22.24 6.42 10.34
N THR A 195 -22.20 5.23 10.94
CA THR A 195 -22.24 5.07 12.40
C THR A 195 -20.94 5.44 13.10
N ARG A 196 -19.82 5.45 12.36
CA ARG A 196 -18.48 5.75 12.87
C ARG A 196 -17.83 6.95 12.21
N PHE A 197 -18.65 7.81 11.60
CA PHE A 197 -18.20 8.93 10.77
C PHE A 197 -17.19 9.83 11.49
N GLU A 198 -17.44 10.22 12.74
CA GLU A 198 -16.53 11.09 13.49
C GLU A 198 -15.15 10.43 13.69
N SER A 199 -15.13 9.16 14.12
CA SER A 199 -13.87 8.42 14.33
C SER A 199 -13.08 8.22 13.04
N ILE A 200 -13.78 7.97 11.92
CA ILE A 200 -13.15 7.83 10.59
C ILE A 200 -12.63 9.18 10.10
N ALA A 201 -13.38 10.26 10.29
CA ALA A 201 -12.95 11.60 9.91
C ALA A 201 -11.70 12.04 10.69
N ASP A 202 -11.64 11.77 11.98
CA ASP A 202 -10.47 12.07 12.82
C ASP A 202 -9.24 11.25 12.35
N ALA A 203 -9.42 9.95 12.04
CA ALA A 203 -8.37 9.12 11.49
C ALA A 203 -7.92 9.60 10.10
N SER A 204 -8.85 10.06 9.26
CA SER A 204 -8.60 10.56 7.90
C SER A 204 -7.79 11.86 7.87
N GLY A 205 -7.78 12.64 8.95
CA GLY A 205 -6.94 13.84 9.05
C GLY A 205 -5.42 13.56 8.96
N GLN A 206 -5.04 12.29 8.97
CA GLN A 206 -3.65 11.82 8.79
C GLN A 206 -3.44 11.05 7.48
N MET A 207 -4.47 11.00 6.62
CA MET A 207 -4.40 10.39 5.30
C MET A 207 -4.25 11.47 4.23
N VAL A 208 -3.44 11.18 3.23
CA VAL A 208 -3.37 11.99 2.01
C VAL A 208 -4.25 11.31 0.96
N VAL A 209 -5.22 12.05 0.43
CA VAL A 209 -6.20 11.56 -0.57
C VAL A 209 -6.06 12.33 -1.86
#